data_ca06435e5b6fc1cdbea6df3dad6d5c65
#
_entry.id   ca06435e5b6fc1cdbea6df3dad6d5c65
#
_cell.length_a   1.000
_cell.length_b   1.000
_cell.length_c   1.000
_cell.angle_alpha   90.00
_cell.angle_beta   90.00
_cell.angle_gamma   90.00
#
_symmetry.space_group_name_H-M   'P 1'
#
loop_
_entity.id
_entity.type
_entity.pdbx_description
1 polymer ?
#
loop_
_entity_poly.entity_id
_entity_poly.type
_entity_poly.pdbx_seq_one_letter_code
_entity_poly.pdbx_strand_id
1 'polypeptide(L)'
;MIQYLVILLDDTSVSFCHYGNGHKERRLMPADTLKAGILYGMKENLNIQFVYPDYDLPEEYDKIIESVDHSKIKPASRQKGADVVVIDGIEEAGRTDVRSGTAYVLRTDKTGLFGGHDIIVKLLQHADRLNITLTDVETFTDDDFDKYKDMLKQLAADVEKMYAEGHSPQLNILTDRMMLDKMNNCGAGDTTITLAPDGNFYVCPAFYQQPGGYAIGNLKDGLDIKNSQLYRLDHGPLCRICDAYQCRRCIWLN
;
A
#
# COMPACT_ATOMS: atom_id res chain seq x y z
N MET A 1 12.72 -11.76 7.85
CA MET A 1 13.87 -10.86 7.52
C MET A 1 13.32 -9.70 6.71
N ILE A 2 13.60 -8.47 7.10
CA ILE A 2 13.17 -7.27 6.37
C ILE A 2 13.76 -7.30 4.96
N GLN A 3 12.95 -6.96 3.96
CA GLN A 3 13.29 -6.96 2.54
C GLN A 3 13.01 -5.60 1.88
N TYR A 4 12.08 -4.83 2.44
CA TYR A 4 11.61 -3.56 1.89
C TYR A 4 11.71 -2.44 2.91
N LEU A 5 12.22 -1.29 2.46
CA LEU A 5 12.20 -0.03 3.19
C LEU A 5 11.30 0.96 2.46
N VAL A 6 10.17 1.29 3.07
CA VAL A 6 9.28 2.37 2.62
C VAL A 6 9.75 3.66 3.23
N ILE A 7 10.04 4.69 2.44
CA ILE A 7 10.46 6.02 2.90
C ILE A 7 9.36 7.02 2.58
N LEU A 8 8.74 7.59 3.61
CA LEU A 8 7.79 8.70 3.48
C LEU A 8 8.58 9.99 3.29
N LEU A 9 8.44 10.63 2.13
CA LEU A 9 9.22 11.83 1.80
C LEU A 9 8.74 13.09 2.52
N ASP A 10 7.47 13.09 2.93
CA ASP A 10 6.83 14.21 3.62
C ASP A 10 5.76 13.70 4.60
N ASP A 11 5.42 14.50 5.62
CA ASP A 11 4.32 14.18 6.53
C ASP A 11 3.02 13.94 5.77
N THR A 12 2.79 14.66 4.67
CA THR A 12 1.61 14.52 3.80
C THR A 12 1.78 13.50 2.67
N SER A 13 2.80 12.62 2.72
CA SER A 13 2.96 11.53 1.76
C SER A 13 1.68 10.71 1.61
N VAL A 14 1.34 10.34 0.38
CA VAL A 14 0.08 9.66 0.07
C VAL A 14 -0.06 8.35 0.84
N SER A 15 -1.24 8.08 1.40
CA SER A 15 -1.52 6.79 2.01
C SER A 15 -1.99 5.79 0.95
N PHE A 16 -1.35 4.63 0.90
CA PHE A 16 -1.75 3.49 0.07
C PHE A 16 -2.37 2.34 0.89
N CYS A 17 -2.68 2.61 2.16
CA CYS A 17 -3.27 1.66 3.10
C CYS A 17 -4.78 1.91 3.28
N HIS A 18 -5.44 1.06 4.11
CA HIS A 18 -6.83 1.23 4.52
C HIS A 18 -7.07 2.57 5.24
N TYR A 19 -6.06 3.07 5.95
CA TYR A 19 -6.14 4.32 6.71
C TYR A 19 -5.66 5.48 5.86
N GLY A 20 -6.33 6.62 5.99
CA GLY A 20 -5.88 7.87 5.41
C GLY A 20 -4.64 8.41 6.12
N ASN A 21 -4.08 9.50 5.62
CA ASN A 21 -3.04 10.25 6.30
C ASN A 21 -3.68 11.31 7.20
N GLY A 22 -3.41 11.25 8.52
CA GLY A 22 -3.88 12.21 9.52
C GLY A 22 -3.15 13.54 9.50
N HIS A 23 -1.91 13.58 8.99
CA HIS A 23 -1.13 14.80 8.88
C HIS A 23 -1.69 15.74 7.80
N LYS A 24 -1.77 17.02 8.11
CA LYS A 24 -2.27 18.06 7.20
C LYS A 24 -1.21 19.09 6.83
N GLU A 25 -0.16 19.18 7.64
CA GLU A 25 0.92 20.13 7.44
C GLU A 25 2.06 19.47 6.67
N ARG A 26 2.59 20.18 5.69
CA ARG A 26 3.74 19.75 4.91
C ARG A 26 4.99 19.85 5.78
N ARG A 27 5.67 18.75 5.94
CA ARG A 27 7.01 18.68 6.55
C ARG A 27 7.84 17.69 5.77
N LEU A 28 8.60 18.23 4.82
CA LEU A 28 9.49 17.44 4.00
C LEU A 28 10.59 16.80 4.87
N MET A 29 10.89 15.53 4.63
CA MET A 29 12.00 14.83 5.27
C MET A 29 13.30 15.63 5.05
N PRO A 30 14.10 15.94 6.08
CA PRO A 30 15.37 16.61 5.88
C PRO A 30 16.28 15.83 4.93
N ALA A 31 16.98 16.51 4.01
CA ALA A 31 17.82 15.88 2.98
C ALA A 31 18.89 14.94 3.58
N ASP A 32 19.45 15.29 4.74
CA ASP A 32 20.42 14.44 5.43
C ASP A 32 19.78 13.20 6.02
N THR A 33 18.53 13.29 6.51
CA THR A 33 17.73 12.13 6.96
C THR A 33 17.41 11.20 5.79
N LEU A 34 17.04 11.76 4.63
CA LEU A 34 16.80 11.01 3.40
C LEU A 34 18.05 10.24 2.96
N LYS A 35 19.21 10.93 2.89
CA LYS A 35 20.49 10.30 2.54
C LYS A 35 20.86 9.18 3.53
N ALA A 36 20.68 9.42 4.84
CA ALA A 36 20.95 8.43 5.87
C ALA A 36 20.00 7.21 5.75
N GLY A 37 18.72 7.43 5.43
CA GLY A 37 17.74 6.37 5.17
C GLY A 37 18.10 5.51 3.96
N ILE A 38 18.53 6.15 2.87
CA ILE A 38 19.02 5.44 1.67
C ILE A 38 20.25 4.60 2.01
N LEU A 39 21.24 5.18 2.70
CA LEU A 39 22.43 4.45 3.12
C LEU A 39 22.11 3.26 4.02
N TYR A 40 21.14 3.42 4.92
CA TYR A 40 20.62 2.32 5.74
C TYR A 40 20.04 1.20 4.86
N GLY A 41 19.15 1.54 3.93
CA GLY A 41 18.54 0.59 3.00
C GLY A 41 19.59 -0.17 2.17
N MET A 42 20.59 0.53 1.65
CA MET A 42 21.69 -0.08 0.90
C MET A 42 22.53 -1.02 1.78
N LYS A 43 22.89 -0.60 3.00
CA LYS A 43 23.67 -1.40 3.94
C LYS A 43 22.96 -2.70 4.33
N GLU A 44 21.66 -2.63 4.56
CA GLU A 44 20.82 -3.77 4.94
C GLU A 44 20.31 -4.56 3.71
N ASN A 45 20.71 -4.18 2.49
CA ASN A 45 20.30 -4.79 1.22
C ASN A 45 18.76 -4.83 1.05
N LEU A 46 18.10 -3.70 1.30
CA LEU A 46 16.65 -3.55 1.22
C LEU A 46 16.23 -2.94 -0.13
N ASN A 47 15.10 -3.39 -0.65
CA ASN A 47 14.42 -2.73 -1.76
C ASN A 47 13.78 -1.42 -1.26
N ILE A 48 14.18 -0.28 -1.82
CA ILE A 48 13.74 1.04 -1.37
C ILE A 48 12.51 1.47 -2.16
N GLN A 49 11.51 1.97 -1.45
CA GLN A 49 10.27 2.51 -2.01
C GLN A 49 10.04 3.91 -1.46
N PHE A 50 9.98 4.92 -2.35
CA PHE A 50 9.69 6.29 -1.94
C PHE A 50 8.21 6.61 -2.11
N VAL A 51 7.60 7.17 -1.06
CA VAL A 51 6.20 7.60 -1.06
C VAL A 51 6.13 9.11 -1.13
N TYR A 52 5.54 9.60 -2.20
CA TYR A 52 5.50 11.02 -2.54
C TYR A 52 4.27 11.73 -1.94
N PRO A 53 4.40 13.02 -1.62
CA PRO A 53 3.25 13.89 -1.37
C PRO A 53 2.58 14.33 -2.68
N ASP A 54 1.46 15.06 -2.56
CA ASP A 54 0.74 15.66 -3.69
C ASP A 54 1.29 17.04 -4.07
N TYR A 55 2.61 17.15 -4.18
CA TYR A 55 3.29 18.33 -4.71
C TYR A 55 4.70 17.97 -5.23
N ASP A 56 5.28 18.85 -6.04
CA ASP A 56 6.61 18.63 -6.61
C ASP A 56 7.68 18.83 -5.55
N LEU A 57 8.61 17.89 -5.47
CA LEU A 57 9.75 18.00 -4.57
C LEU A 57 10.79 18.99 -5.13
N PRO A 58 11.65 19.57 -4.27
CA PRO A 58 12.82 20.30 -4.73
C PRO A 58 13.74 19.41 -5.59
N GLU A 59 14.37 19.98 -6.63
CA GLU A 59 15.25 19.24 -7.56
C GLU A 59 16.39 18.48 -6.86
N GLU A 60 16.85 18.97 -5.70
CA GLU A 60 17.83 18.27 -4.88
C GLU A 60 17.36 16.88 -4.45
N TYR A 61 16.06 16.73 -4.11
CA TYR A 61 15.49 15.44 -3.70
C TYR A 61 15.44 14.46 -4.86
N ASP A 62 15.07 14.93 -6.04
CA ASP A 62 15.07 14.08 -7.23
C ASP A 62 16.48 13.53 -7.51
N LYS A 63 17.52 14.36 -7.39
CA LYS A 63 18.93 13.92 -7.54
C LYS A 63 19.33 12.88 -6.50
N ILE A 64 18.88 13.02 -5.25
CA ILE A 64 19.17 12.06 -4.18
C ILE A 64 18.45 10.74 -4.45
N ILE A 65 17.16 10.79 -4.80
CA ILE A 65 16.31 9.63 -5.05
C ILE A 65 16.82 8.82 -6.26
N GLU A 66 17.15 9.50 -7.37
CA GLU A 66 17.63 8.85 -8.60
C GLU A 66 19.05 8.26 -8.47
N SER A 67 19.73 8.47 -7.33
CA SER A 67 21.07 7.92 -7.10
C SER A 67 21.09 6.44 -6.73
N VAL A 68 19.95 5.82 -6.49
CA VAL A 68 19.81 4.42 -6.08
C VAL A 68 18.70 3.73 -6.87
N ASP A 69 18.73 2.40 -6.91
CA ASP A 69 17.61 1.61 -7.43
C ASP A 69 16.43 1.66 -6.45
N HIS A 70 15.24 1.98 -6.95
CA HIS A 70 14.07 2.24 -6.12
C HIS A 70 12.76 2.10 -6.90
N SER A 71 11.64 2.12 -6.16
CA SER A 71 10.28 2.27 -6.70
C SER A 71 9.63 3.56 -6.18
N LYS A 72 8.79 4.18 -7.01
CA LYS A 72 8.07 5.42 -6.71
C LYS A 72 6.58 5.16 -6.53
N ILE A 73 6.06 5.46 -5.35
CA ILE A 73 4.64 5.43 -5.02
C ILE A 73 4.13 6.87 -5.01
N LYS A 74 3.26 7.22 -5.97
CA LYS A 74 2.80 8.59 -6.16
C LYS A 74 1.28 8.69 -6.18
N PRO A 75 0.67 9.82 -5.78
CA PRO A 75 -0.75 10.08 -5.99
C PRO A 75 -1.07 10.21 -7.49
N ALA A 76 -2.32 9.93 -7.87
CA ALA A 76 -2.78 9.98 -9.27
C ALA A 76 -2.60 11.36 -9.90
N SER A 77 -2.73 12.44 -9.13
CA SER A 77 -2.44 13.83 -9.56
C SER A 77 -0.99 14.04 -10.01
N ARG A 78 -0.05 13.17 -9.60
CA ARG A 78 1.40 13.24 -9.86
C ARG A 78 1.97 11.95 -10.46
N GLN A 79 1.16 11.19 -11.18
CA GLN A 79 1.49 9.83 -11.64
C GLN A 79 2.69 9.70 -12.59
N LYS A 80 3.20 10.80 -13.17
CA LYS A 80 4.31 10.72 -14.12
C LYS A 80 5.55 10.08 -13.47
N GLY A 81 6.05 9.01 -14.09
CA GLY A 81 7.23 8.25 -13.62
C GLY A 81 6.98 7.49 -12.32
N ALA A 82 5.73 7.16 -11.98
CA ALA A 82 5.40 6.30 -10.86
C ALA A 82 5.44 4.82 -11.26
N ASP A 83 5.93 3.97 -10.36
CA ASP A 83 5.80 2.52 -10.45
C ASP A 83 4.47 2.06 -9.84
N VAL A 84 4.03 2.78 -8.80
CA VAL A 84 2.73 2.58 -8.16
C VAL A 84 1.98 3.90 -8.08
N VAL A 85 0.76 3.94 -8.59
CA VAL A 85 -0.12 5.10 -8.56
C VAL A 85 -1.24 4.86 -7.54
N VAL A 86 -1.40 5.78 -6.61
CA VAL A 86 -2.47 5.75 -5.61
C VAL A 86 -3.60 6.67 -6.07
N ILE A 87 -4.79 6.11 -6.20
CA ILE A 87 -6.03 6.78 -6.57
C ILE A 87 -6.90 6.85 -5.31
N ASP A 88 -7.33 8.03 -4.92
CA ASP A 88 -8.13 8.24 -3.71
C ASP A 88 -9.59 8.51 -4.05
N GLY A 89 -10.37 7.44 -4.11
CA GLY A 89 -11.78 7.45 -4.42
C GLY A 89 -12.13 7.09 -5.86
N ILE A 90 -13.38 6.63 -6.02
CA ILE A 90 -13.91 6.13 -7.30
C ILE A 90 -14.05 7.25 -8.35
N GLU A 91 -14.28 8.50 -7.92
CA GLU A 91 -14.38 9.64 -8.82
C GLU A 91 -13.03 10.00 -9.45
N GLU A 92 -11.95 9.96 -8.67
CA GLU A 92 -10.60 10.15 -9.18
C GLU A 92 -10.23 9.02 -10.13
N ALA A 93 -10.62 7.78 -9.81
CA ALA A 93 -10.42 6.61 -10.65
C ALA A 93 -11.03 6.79 -12.05
N GLY A 94 -12.24 7.34 -12.13
CA GLY A 94 -12.92 7.61 -13.41
C GLY A 94 -12.19 8.61 -14.32
N ARG A 95 -11.29 9.43 -13.75
CA ARG A 95 -10.53 10.48 -14.46
C ARG A 95 -9.05 10.13 -14.65
N THR A 96 -8.58 9.08 -13.99
CA THR A 96 -7.17 8.68 -14.04
C THR A 96 -6.84 8.04 -15.39
N ASP A 97 -5.76 8.52 -16.02
CA ASP A 97 -5.19 7.92 -17.23
C ASP A 97 -4.35 6.69 -16.83
N VAL A 98 -4.90 5.50 -17.11
CA VAL A 98 -4.27 4.21 -16.72
C VAL A 98 -3.29 3.76 -17.78
N ARG A 99 -2.12 3.30 -17.37
CA ARG A 99 -1.03 2.85 -18.24
C ARG A 99 -0.59 1.44 -17.87
N SER A 100 -0.27 0.66 -18.87
CA SER A 100 0.40 -0.62 -18.71
C SER A 100 1.80 -0.41 -18.09
N GLY A 101 2.32 -1.42 -17.37
CA GLY A 101 3.60 -1.35 -16.68
C GLY A 101 3.58 -0.60 -15.33
N THR A 102 2.42 -0.10 -14.91
CA THR A 102 2.23 0.61 -13.64
C THR A 102 1.23 -0.16 -12.77
N ALA A 103 1.54 -0.32 -11.49
CA ALA A 103 0.58 -0.86 -10.52
C ALA A 103 -0.31 0.26 -9.97
N TYR A 104 -1.58 -0.03 -9.77
CA TYR A 104 -2.55 0.93 -9.23
C TYR A 104 -3.08 0.47 -7.87
N VAL A 105 -3.25 1.42 -6.96
CA VAL A 105 -3.92 1.24 -5.68
C VAL A 105 -5.14 2.14 -5.67
N LEU A 106 -6.34 1.56 -5.79
CA LEU A 106 -7.60 2.26 -5.63
C LEU A 106 -8.02 2.18 -4.15
N ARG A 107 -7.96 3.31 -3.46
CA ARG A 107 -8.55 3.46 -2.13
C ARG A 107 -9.99 3.95 -2.31
N THR A 108 -10.94 3.21 -1.79
CA THR A 108 -12.36 3.55 -1.90
C THR A 108 -13.13 3.07 -0.68
N ASP A 109 -14.26 3.71 -0.38
CA ASP A 109 -15.24 3.22 0.59
C ASP A 109 -16.19 2.19 -0.06
N LYS A 110 -17.08 1.61 0.75
CA LYS A 110 -18.09 0.66 0.27
C LYS A 110 -19.03 1.27 -0.76
N THR A 111 -19.37 2.54 -0.64
CA THR A 111 -20.26 3.24 -1.59
C THR A 111 -19.60 3.35 -2.95
N GLY A 112 -18.34 3.78 -2.98
CA GLY A 112 -17.56 3.84 -4.20
C GLY A 112 -17.31 2.47 -4.83
N LEU A 113 -17.04 1.44 -4.00
CA LEU A 113 -16.89 0.08 -4.50
C LEU A 113 -18.17 -0.43 -5.16
N PHE A 114 -19.31 -0.37 -4.45
CA PHE A 114 -20.57 -0.95 -4.93
C PHE A 114 -21.16 -0.19 -6.12
N GLY A 115 -20.95 1.12 -6.21
CA GLY A 115 -21.39 1.95 -7.34
C GLY A 115 -20.38 2.07 -8.48
N GLY A 116 -19.14 1.60 -8.28
CA GLY A 116 -18.02 1.86 -9.18
C GLY A 116 -17.62 0.72 -10.13
N HIS A 117 -18.46 -0.30 -10.29
CA HIS A 117 -18.17 -1.49 -11.09
C HIS A 117 -17.56 -1.16 -12.46
N ASP A 118 -18.24 -0.34 -13.27
CA ASP A 118 -17.79 0.00 -14.63
C ASP A 118 -16.44 0.74 -14.65
N ILE A 119 -16.20 1.58 -13.64
CA ILE A 119 -14.92 2.29 -13.49
C ILE A 119 -13.81 1.29 -13.15
N ILE A 120 -14.06 0.35 -12.24
CA ILE A 120 -13.11 -0.69 -11.85
C ILE A 120 -12.79 -1.59 -13.04
N VAL A 121 -13.78 -2.02 -13.79
CA VAL A 121 -13.60 -2.81 -15.03
C VAL A 121 -12.76 -2.04 -16.04
N LYS A 122 -13.03 -0.75 -16.24
CA LYS A 122 -12.22 0.11 -17.13
C LYS A 122 -10.76 0.21 -16.66
N LEU A 123 -10.51 0.33 -15.36
CA LEU A 123 -9.14 0.32 -14.84
C LEU A 123 -8.45 -1.02 -15.15
N LEU A 124 -9.14 -2.15 -14.93
CA LEU A 124 -8.61 -3.49 -15.17
C LEU A 124 -8.31 -3.78 -16.65
N GLN A 125 -9.03 -3.15 -17.57
CA GLN A 125 -8.76 -3.28 -19.01
C GLN A 125 -7.40 -2.73 -19.43
N HIS A 126 -6.80 -1.84 -18.65
CA HIS A 126 -5.55 -1.15 -18.99
C HIS A 126 -4.44 -1.36 -17.98
N ALA A 127 -4.76 -1.69 -16.72
CA ALA A 127 -3.80 -1.93 -15.67
C ALA A 127 -3.37 -3.41 -15.64
N ASP A 128 -2.06 -3.65 -15.54
CA ASP A 128 -1.55 -5.00 -15.30
C ASP A 128 -1.83 -5.46 -13.87
N ARG A 129 -1.91 -4.50 -12.92
CA ARG A 129 -2.20 -4.77 -11.51
C ARG A 129 -3.05 -3.66 -10.89
N LEU A 130 -4.16 -4.06 -10.27
CA LEU A 130 -5.01 -3.20 -9.46
C LEU A 130 -5.15 -3.77 -8.04
N ASN A 131 -4.81 -2.95 -7.04
CA ASN A 131 -5.05 -3.24 -5.63
C ASN A 131 -6.22 -2.37 -5.15
N ILE A 132 -7.35 -2.96 -4.84
CA ILE A 132 -8.47 -2.26 -4.20
C ILE A 132 -8.29 -2.33 -2.69
N THR A 133 -8.33 -1.17 -2.04
CA THR A 133 -8.19 -1.00 -0.59
C THR A 133 -9.43 -0.30 -0.04
N LEU A 134 -10.20 -1.02 0.77
CA LEU A 134 -11.40 -0.46 1.40
C LEU A 134 -11.02 0.38 2.62
N THR A 135 -11.54 1.60 2.68
CA THR A 135 -11.19 2.58 3.71
C THR A 135 -12.14 2.59 4.90
N ASP A 136 -13.25 1.84 4.84
CA ASP A 136 -14.33 1.83 5.83
C ASP A 136 -14.85 0.42 6.16
N VAL A 137 -14.01 -0.61 6.00
CA VAL A 137 -14.40 -2.02 6.19
C VAL A 137 -14.96 -2.30 7.59
N GLU A 138 -14.52 -1.56 8.60
CA GLU A 138 -15.02 -1.65 9.98
C GLU A 138 -16.47 -1.17 10.15
N THR A 139 -17.03 -0.49 9.15
CA THR A 139 -18.43 -0.04 9.14
C THR A 139 -19.37 -0.98 8.37
N PHE A 140 -18.85 -2.10 7.87
CA PHE A 140 -19.65 -3.05 7.08
C PHE A 140 -20.69 -3.74 7.96
N THR A 141 -21.92 -3.78 7.43
CA THR A 141 -23.03 -4.58 7.96
C THR A 141 -23.11 -5.93 7.22
N ASP A 142 -23.94 -6.85 7.68
CA ASP A 142 -24.17 -8.12 6.98
C ASP A 142 -24.68 -7.90 5.54
N ASP A 143 -25.56 -6.91 5.33
CA ASP A 143 -26.02 -6.51 3.98
C ASP A 143 -24.89 -5.98 3.10
N ASP A 144 -23.94 -5.24 3.66
CA ASP A 144 -22.75 -4.77 2.93
C ASP A 144 -21.84 -5.94 2.53
N PHE A 145 -21.71 -6.98 3.38
CA PHE A 145 -20.97 -8.18 3.02
C PHE A 145 -21.64 -8.98 1.91
N ASP A 146 -22.97 -9.02 1.85
CA ASP A 146 -23.68 -9.66 0.74
C ASP A 146 -23.51 -8.87 -0.56
N LYS A 147 -23.61 -7.54 -0.54
CA LYS A 147 -23.29 -6.68 -1.68
C LYS A 147 -21.83 -6.85 -2.14
N TYR A 148 -20.90 -6.97 -1.19
CA TYR A 148 -19.49 -7.22 -1.48
C TYR A 148 -19.29 -8.56 -2.21
N LYS A 149 -19.95 -9.63 -1.77
CA LYS A 149 -19.91 -10.93 -2.46
C LYS A 149 -20.45 -10.83 -3.89
N ASP A 150 -21.54 -10.09 -4.09
CA ASP A 150 -22.12 -9.93 -5.43
C ASP A 150 -21.24 -9.08 -6.33
N MET A 151 -20.61 -8.04 -5.82
CA MET A 151 -19.58 -7.28 -6.52
C MET A 151 -18.39 -8.17 -6.92
N LEU A 152 -17.90 -9.02 -6.03
CA LEU A 152 -16.82 -9.95 -6.35
C LEU A 152 -17.20 -10.94 -7.45
N LYS A 153 -18.44 -11.43 -7.49
CA LYS A 153 -18.93 -12.31 -8.57
C LYS A 153 -18.96 -11.59 -9.93
N GLN A 154 -19.43 -10.33 -9.95
CA GLN A 154 -19.44 -9.52 -11.17
C GLN A 154 -18.02 -9.29 -11.67
N LEU A 155 -17.12 -8.80 -10.82
CA LEU A 155 -15.71 -8.59 -11.18
C LEU A 155 -15.01 -9.88 -11.62
N ALA A 156 -15.35 -11.02 -11.00
CA ALA A 156 -14.80 -12.32 -11.40
C ALA A 156 -15.20 -12.68 -12.84
N ALA A 157 -16.46 -12.47 -13.21
CA ALA A 157 -16.91 -12.73 -14.59
C ALA A 157 -16.22 -11.82 -15.61
N ASP A 158 -16.00 -10.54 -15.28
CA ASP A 158 -15.29 -9.61 -16.17
C ASP A 158 -13.79 -9.99 -16.29
N VAL A 159 -13.15 -10.33 -15.20
CA VAL A 159 -11.75 -10.78 -15.18
C VAL A 159 -11.61 -12.09 -15.98
N GLU A 160 -12.51 -13.05 -15.82
CA GLU A 160 -12.50 -14.30 -16.60
C GLU A 160 -12.60 -14.01 -18.11
N LYS A 161 -13.47 -13.08 -18.51
CA LYS A 161 -13.59 -12.64 -19.90
C LYS A 161 -12.29 -12.00 -20.41
N MET A 162 -11.65 -11.12 -19.61
CA MET A 162 -10.38 -10.52 -19.97
C MET A 162 -9.28 -11.56 -20.16
N TYR A 163 -9.22 -12.59 -19.30
CA TYR A 163 -8.29 -13.70 -19.44
C TYR A 163 -8.53 -14.51 -20.73
N ALA A 164 -9.80 -14.75 -21.08
CA ALA A 164 -10.16 -15.42 -22.33
C ALA A 164 -9.78 -14.61 -23.57
N GLU A 165 -9.75 -13.28 -23.47
CA GLU A 165 -9.33 -12.34 -24.52
C GLU A 165 -7.80 -12.12 -24.56
N GLY A 166 -7.04 -12.75 -23.66
CA GLY A 166 -5.58 -12.69 -23.62
C GLY A 166 -5.01 -11.55 -22.77
N HIS A 167 -5.84 -10.82 -22.04
CA HIS A 167 -5.43 -9.84 -21.05
C HIS A 167 -5.62 -10.41 -19.64
N SER A 168 -4.57 -10.46 -18.83
CA SER A 168 -4.57 -11.14 -17.53
C SER A 168 -4.25 -10.18 -16.36
N PRO A 169 -5.15 -9.25 -16.01
CA PRO A 169 -4.92 -8.31 -14.93
C PRO A 169 -4.86 -9.01 -13.58
N GLN A 170 -3.99 -8.53 -12.71
CA GLN A 170 -3.94 -8.98 -11.31
C GLN A 170 -4.84 -8.08 -10.45
N LEU A 171 -5.75 -8.70 -9.70
CA LEU A 171 -6.65 -8.01 -8.77
C LEU A 171 -6.51 -8.61 -7.37
N ASN A 172 -6.09 -7.79 -6.40
CA ASN A 172 -5.77 -8.25 -5.04
C ASN A 172 -6.93 -8.93 -4.30
N ILE A 173 -8.17 -8.52 -4.57
CA ILE A 173 -9.36 -9.08 -3.91
C ILE A 173 -9.89 -10.36 -4.57
N LEU A 174 -9.36 -10.72 -5.74
CA LEU A 174 -9.72 -11.92 -6.51
C LEU A 174 -8.50 -12.77 -6.83
N THR A 175 -7.75 -12.43 -7.88
CA THR A 175 -6.69 -13.28 -8.45
C THR A 175 -5.59 -13.60 -7.45
N ASP A 176 -5.14 -12.61 -6.66
CA ASP A 176 -4.13 -12.85 -5.63
C ASP A 176 -4.59 -13.85 -4.58
N ARG A 177 -5.90 -13.82 -4.24
CA ARG A 177 -6.45 -14.72 -3.21
C ARG A 177 -6.54 -16.17 -3.66
N MET A 178 -6.74 -16.39 -4.95
CA MET A 178 -6.78 -17.73 -5.53
C MET A 178 -5.41 -18.42 -5.51
N MET A 179 -4.33 -17.64 -5.44
CA MET A 179 -2.94 -18.13 -5.46
C MET A 179 -2.35 -18.32 -4.06
N LEU A 180 -3.09 -18.02 -2.98
CA LEU A 180 -2.57 -18.15 -1.62
C LEU A 180 -2.71 -19.59 -1.13
N ASP A 181 -1.60 -20.18 -0.71
CA ASP A 181 -1.49 -21.50 -0.07
C ASP A 181 -1.33 -21.41 1.46
N LYS A 182 -1.15 -20.21 1.98
CA LYS A 182 -1.01 -19.91 3.41
C LYS A 182 -1.51 -18.51 3.73
N MET A 183 -1.73 -18.26 5.02
CA MET A 183 -2.11 -16.94 5.50
C MET A 183 -1.04 -15.91 5.11
N ASN A 184 -1.49 -14.80 4.53
CA ASN A 184 -0.63 -13.72 4.07
C ASN A 184 -1.16 -12.36 4.54
N ASN A 185 -0.25 -11.45 4.83
CA ASN A 185 -0.52 -10.03 5.07
C ASN A 185 0.37 -9.15 4.18
N CYS A 186 0.35 -7.84 4.41
CA CYS A 186 1.19 -6.89 3.67
C CYS A 186 2.68 -6.94 4.05
N GLY A 187 3.09 -7.84 4.95
CA GLY A 187 4.48 -7.96 5.42
C GLY A 187 4.94 -6.86 6.38
N ALA A 188 4.05 -5.96 6.82
CA ALA A 188 4.38 -4.89 7.76
C ALA A 188 5.00 -5.44 9.05
N GLY A 189 6.21 -4.98 9.40
CA GLY A 189 6.98 -5.41 10.55
C GLY A 189 7.68 -6.78 10.42
N ASP A 190 7.39 -7.57 9.40
CA ASP A 190 8.05 -8.85 9.10
C ASP A 190 9.01 -8.73 7.90
N THR A 191 8.51 -8.29 6.77
CA THR A 191 9.30 -8.10 5.54
C THR A 191 9.43 -6.64 5.13
N THR A 192 8.60 -5.75 5.66
CA THR A 192 8.56 -4.32 5.31
C THR A 192 8.59 -3.46 6.56
N ILE A 193 9.37 -2.38 6.52
CA ILE A 193 9.39 -1.31 7.52
C ILE A 193 9.27 0.05 6.84
N THR A 194 8.90 1.06 7.62
CA THR A 194 8.73 2.44 7.13
C THR A 194 9.69 3.38 7.86
N LEU A 195 10.40 4.21 7.11
CA LEU A 195 11.12 5.37 7.63
C LEU A 195 10.27 6.62 7.39
N ALA A 196 10.02 7.39 8.43
CA ALA A 196 9.23 8.61 8.38
C ALA A 196 10.10 9.89 8.39
N PRO A 197 9.54 11.07 8.07
CA PRO A 197 10.26 12.34 8.03
C PRO A 197 10.91 12.76 9.35
N ASP A 198 10.45 12.21 10.47
CA ASP A 198 11.04 12.44 11.81
C ASP A 198 12.33 11.62 12.07
N GLY A 199 12.76 10.78 11.11
CA GLY A 199 13.95 9.93 11.22
C GLY A 199 13.75 8.64 12.00
N ASN A 200 12.51 8.33 12.38
CA ASN A 200 12.17 7.10 13.09
C ASN A 200 11.65 6.01 12.13
N PHE A 201 11.87 4.76 12.54
CA PHE A 201 11.28 3.59 11.90
C PHE A 201 9.94 3.22 12.51
N TYR A 202 9.03 2.80 11.64
CA TYR A 202 7.67 2.35 11.99
C TYR A 202 7.39 1.00 11.34
N VAL A 203 6.46 0.25 11.92
CA VAL A 203 6.03 -1.05 11.37
C VAL A 203 5.46 -0.89 9.96
N CYS A 204 4.62 0.13 9.75
CA CYS A 204 4.07 0.51 8.45
C CYS A 204 3.70 2.01 8.44
N PRO A 205 3.36 2.60 7.28
CA PRO A 205 2.98 4.01 7.22
C PRO A 205 1.88 4.42 8.19
N ALA A 206 0.88 3.55 8.46
CA ALA A 206 -0.23 3.87 9.37
C ALA A 206 0.25 4.21 10.79
N PHE A 207 1.32 3.55 11.28
CA PHE A 207 1.88 3.82 12.61
C PHE A 207 2.54 5.20 12.74
N TYR A 208 2.80 5.86 11.63
CA TYR A 208 3.22 7.26 11.60
C TYR A 208 2.05 8.20 11.26
N GLN A 209 1.27 7.85 10.25
CA GLN A 209 0.23 8.71 9.68
C GLN A 209 -1.04 8.82 10.55
N GLN A 210 -1.22 7.92 11.52
CA GLN A 210 -2.38 7.88 12.40
C GLN A 210 -2.01 8.14 13.87
N PRO A 211 -2.89 8.77 14.66
CA PRO A 211 -2.68 8.92 16.09
C PRO A 211 -2.55 7.58 16.81
N GLY A 212 -1.68 7.51 17.80
CA GLY A 212 -1.48 6.31 18.63
C GLY A 212 -0.47 5.30 18.09
N GLY A 213 0.11 5.54 16.93
CA GLY A 213 1.23 4.73 16.44
C GLY A 213 2.52 4.98 17.25
N TYR A 214 3.45 4.04 17.14
CA TYR A 214 4.74 4.09 17.85
C TYR A 214 5.89 3.69 16.93
N ALA A 215 7.06 4.26 17.21
CA ALA A 215 8.29 3.94 16.50
C ALA A 215 8.88 2.61 16.97
N ILE A 216 9.55 1.91 16.07
CA ILE A 216 10.26 0.65 16.31
C ILE A 216 11.77 0.82 16.16
N GLY A 217 12.28 2.02 16.33
CA GLY A 217 13.68 2.39 16.22
C GLY A 217 13.89 3.69 15.48
N ASN A 218 15.14 4.01 15.18
CA ASN A 218 15.52 5.21 14.44
C ASN A 218 16.83 4.99 13.66
N LEU A 219 17.19 5.94 12.79
CA LEU A 219 18.40 5.85 11.96
C LEU A 219 19.71 5.82 12.78
N LYS A 220 19.73 6.35 14.00
CA LYS A 220 20.92 6.40 14.85
C LYS A 220 21.16 5.08 15.57
N ASP A 221 20.11 4.52 16.17
CA ASP A 221 20.19 3.37 17.07
C ASP A 221 19.80 2.06 16.36
N GLY A 222 19.25 2.14 15.14
CA GLY A 222 18.74 1.01 14.38
C GLY A 222 17.33 0.59 14.80
N LEU A 223 16.94 -0.64 14.44
CA LEU A 223 15.63 -1.20 14.76
C LEU A 223 15.59 -1.78 16.18
N ASP A 224 14.53 -1.48 16.93
CA ASP A 224 14.20 -2.08 18.23
C ASP A 224 12.88 -2.86 18.12
N ILE A 225 12.90 -3.97 17.43
CA ILE A 225 11.74 -4.88 17.30
C ILE A 225 11.85 -5.98 18.34
N LYS A 226 11.18 -5.82 19.48
CA LYS A 226 11.28 -6.75 20.64
C LYS A 226 10.66 -8.13 20.39
N ASN A 227 9.60 -8.21 19.57
CA ASN A 227 8.87 -9.44 19.29
C ASN A 227 8.44 -9.49 17.82
N SER A 228 9.39 -9.56 16.90
CA SER A 228 9.12 -9.57 15.45
C SER A 228 8.12 -10.66 15.02
N GLN A 229 8.05 -11.78 15.75
CA GLN A 229 7.11 -12.87 15.49
C GLN A 229 5.63 -12.43 15.63
N LEU A 230 5.34 -11.41 16.47
CA LEU A 230 3.96 -10.91 16.64
C LEU A 230 3.43 -10.18 15.39
N TYR A 231 4.33 -9.72 14.52
CA TYR A 231 3.95 -9.10 13.25
C TYR A 231 3.63 -10.15 12.16
N ARG A 232 3.94 -11.40 12.40
CA ARG A 232 3.58 -12.50 11.51
C ARG A 232 2.21 -13.05 11.87
N LEU A 233 1.29 -13.04 10.91
CA LEU A 233 -0.09 -13.50 11.16
C LEU A 233 -0.16 -14.98 11.53
N ASP A 234 0.68 -15.82 10.94
CA ASP A 234 0.76 -17.25 11.24
C ASP A 234 1.23 -17.55 12.70
N HIS A 235 1.75 -16.55 13.40
CA HIS A 235 2.14 -16.65 14.82
C HIS A 235 1.11 -16.02 15.78
N GLY A 236 0.14 -15.28 15.26
CA GLY A 236 -0.92 -14.68 16.09
C GLY A 236 -1.75 -15.76 16.79
N PRO A 237 -2.11 -15.58 18.08
CA PRO A 237 -2.80 -16.62 18.87
C PRO A 237 -4.09 -17.15 18.22
N LEU A 238 -4.87 -16.28 17.58
CA LEU A 238 -6.09 -16.65 16.87
C LEU A 238 -5.83 -17.14 15.44
N CYS A 239 -4.76 -16.62 14.81
CA CYS A 239 -4.49 -16.87 13.40
C CYS A 239 -3.72 -18.17 13.15
N ARG A 240 -2.89 -18.61 14.10
CA ARG A 240 -2.03 -19.81 13.94
C ARG A 240 -2.81 -21.13 13.78
N ILE A 241 -4.08 -21.15 14.19
CA ILE A 241 -4.97 -22.31 14.07
C ILE A 241 -6.09 -22.08 13.06
N CYS A 242 -6.09 -20.93 12.37
CA CYS A 242 -7.11 -20.55 11.40
C CYS A 242 -6.71 -21.09 10.01
N ASP A 243 -7.68 -21.63 9.29
CA ASP A 243 -7.54 -22.15 7.93
C ASP A 243 -8.01 -21.17 6.84
N ALA A 244 -8.40 -19.95 7.23
CA ALA A 244 -8.76 -18.88 6.30
C ALA A 244 -7.51 -18.25 5.64
N TYR A 245 -6.78 -19.03 4.85
CA TYR A 245 -5.50 -18.60 4.25
C TYR A 245 -5.62 -17.39 3.33
N GLN A 246 -6.80 -17.15 2.76
CA GLN A 246 -7.06 -15.95 1.95
C GLN A 246 -7.31 -14.68 2.79
N CYS A 247 -7.29 -14.78 4.13
CA CYS A 247 -7.44 -13.62 4.99
C CYS A 247 -6.22 -12.68 4.85
N ARG A 248 -6.50 -11.38 4.65
CA ARG A 248 -5.50 -10.31 4.68
C ARG A 248 -5.76 -9.41 5.88
N ARG A 249 -5.33 -9.85 7.05
CA ARG A 249 -5.46 -9.04 8.25
C ARG A 249 -4.47 -7.88 8.25
N CYS A 250 -4.94 -6.68 8.52
CA CYS A 250 -4.09 -5.51 8.73
C CYS A 250 -3.51 -5.51 10.15
N ILE A 251 -2.21 -5.29 10.29
CA ILE A 251 -1.56 -5.26 11.60
C ILE A 251 -1.98 -4.05 12.44
N TRP A 252 -2.39 -2.98 11.80
CA TRP A 252 -2.93 -1.80 12.50
C TRP A 252 -4.28 -2.06 13.16
N LEU A 253 -5.09 -2.98 12.61
CA LEU A 253 -6.41 -3.37 13.14
C LEU A 253 -6.35 -4.36 14.30
N ASN A 254 -5.17 -4.71 14.81
CA ASN A 254 -5.01 -5.70 15.88
C ASN A 254 -5.01 -5.09 17.27
#